data_d1c284942f878a24edfb93cbcc5f5986
#
_entry.id   d1c284942f878a24edfb93cbcc5f5986
#
_cell.length_a   1.000
_cell.length_b   1.000
_cell.length_c   1.000
_cell.angle_alpha   90.00
_cell.angle_beta   90.00
_cell.angle_gamma   90.00
#
_symmetry.space_group_name_H-M   'P 1'
#
loop_
_entity.id
_entity.type
_entity.pdbx_description
1 polymer ?
#
loop_
_entity_poly.entity_id
_entity_poly.type
_entity_poly.pdbx_seq_one_letter_code
_entity_poly.pdbx_strand_id
1 'polypeptide(L)'
;MVDQRELVTLDELSARLTSELQEIEDCEGSEITVKYPLRERDADGCNWSDVSIRVGPNATAKYLEPYVDSIVTRARAIFNVKD
;
A
#
# COMPACT_ATOMS: atom_id res chain seq x y z
N MET A 1 -11.97 -15.88 -15.44
CA MET A 1 -10.89 -16.19 -14.49
C MET A 1 -11.26 -15.64 -13.12
N VAL A 2 -11.10 -16.44 -12.09
CA VAL A 2 -11.40 -16.00 -10.73
C VAL A 2 -10.25 -15.14 -10.22
N ASP A 3 -10.59 -13.99 -9.65
CA ASP A 3 -9.60 -13.13 -9.02
C ASP A 3 -9.11 -13.81 -7.74
N GLN A 4 -7.82 -14.05 -7.64
CA GLN A 4 -7.22 -14.76 -6.52
C GLN A 4 -6.63 -13.82 -5.47
N ARG A 5 -6.86 -12.51 -5.60
CA ARG A 5 -6.40 -11.57 -4.60
C ARG A 5 -7.13 -11.76 -3.29
N GLU A 6 -6.40 -11.63 -2.19
CA GLU A 6 -6.97 -11.67 -0.86
C GLU A 6 -7.79 -10.39 -0.62
N LEU A 7 -8.98 -10.54 -0.04
CA LEU A 7 -9.81 -9.39 0.30
C LEU A 7 -9.51 -8.94 1.73
N VAL A 8 -9.15 -7.68 1.88
CA VAL A 8 -8.83 -7.08 3.17
C VAL A 8 -9.57 -5.76 3.31
N THR A 9 -9.77 -5.31 4.55
CA THR A 9 -10.35 -3.97 4.76
C THR A 9 -9.31 -2.91 4.39
N LEU A 10 -9.78 -1.70 4.16
CA LEU A 10 -8.90 -0.56 3.87
C LEU A 10 -7.88 -0.36 5.00
N ASP A 11 -8.34 -0.46 6.25
CA ASP A 11 -7.48 -0.30 7.42
C ASP A 11 -6.44 -1.42 7.53
N GLU A 12 -6.84 -2.65 7.28
CA GLU A 12 -5.92 -3.80 7.28
C GLU A 12 -4.85 -3.65 6.22
N LEU A 13 -5.23 -3.23 5.02
CA LEU A 13 -4.28 -3.02 3.94
C LEU A 13 -3.28 -1.93 4.28
N SER A 14 -3.76 -0.81 4.80
CA SER A 14 -2.89 0.30 5.22
C SER A 14 -1.91 -0.16 6.30
N ALA A 15 -2.38 -0.95 7.27
CA ALA A 15 -1.52 -1.47 8.34
C ALA A 15 -0.44 -2.42 7.79
N ARG A 16 -0.78 -3.27 6.84
CA ARG A 16 0.18 -4.19 6.23
C ARG A 16 1.27 -3.44 5.46
N LEU A 17 0.86 -2.44 4.68
CA LEU A 17 1.83 -1.64 3.91
C LEU A 17 2.75 -0.85 4.84
N THR A 18 2.18 -0.28 5.90
CA THR A 18 2.97 0.45 6.91
C THR A 18 3.97 -0.49 7.59
N SER A 19 3.55 -1.69 7.95
CA SER A 19 4.42 -2.67 8.57
C SER A 19 5.62 -3.04 7.67
N GLU A 20 5.37 -3.24 6.39
CA GLU A 20 6.45 -3.52 5.44
C GLU A 20 7.42 -2.35 5.32
N LEU A 21 6.89 -1.13 5.28
CA LEU A 21 7.72 0.07 5.18
C LEU A 21 8.61 0.22 6.42
N GLN A 22 8.05 -0.03 7.60
CA GLN A 22 8.79 0.14 8.86
C GLN A 22 9.88 -0.90 9.08
N GLU A 23 9.92 -1.95 8.29
CA GLU A 23 11.02 -2.91 8.31
C GLU A 23 12.27 -2.40 7.61
N ILE A 24 12.14 -1.34 6.82
CA ILE A 24 13.26 -0.73 6.10
C ILE A 24 13.99 0.24 7.03
N GLU A 25 15.32 0.23 6.96
CA GLU A 25 16.16 1.09 7.78
C GLU A 25 15.78 2.57 7.60
N ASP A 26 15.71 3.29 8.70
CA ASP A 26 15.37 4.72 8.78
C ASP A 26 13.91 5.05 8.41
N CYS A 27 13.09 4.04 8.20
CA CYS A 27 11.67 4.25 7.90
C CYS A 27 10.75 4.14 9.12
N GLU A 28 11.30 3.97 10.30
CA GLU A 28 10.52 3.92 11.53
C GLU A 28 9.71 5.22 11.71
N GLY A 29 8.46 5.07 12.07
CA GLY A 29 7.56 6.21 12.21
C GLY A 29 6.91 6.68 10.92
N SER A 30 7.29 6.10 9.79
CA SER A 30 6.64 6.39 8.51
C SER A 30 5.40 5.52 8.37
N GLU A 31 4.37 6.03 7.70
CA GLU A 31 3.10 5.32 7.53
C GLU A 31 2.63 5.42 6.09
N ILE A 32 1.97 4.35 5.64
CA ILE A 32 1.27 4.33 4.36
C ILE A 32 -0.21 4.19 4.65
N THR A 33 -1.02 5.08 4.08
CA THR A 33 -2.48 4.99 4.19
C THR A 33 -3.03 4.82 2.79
N VAL A 34 -3.81 3.76 2.58
CA VAL A 34 -4.47 3.52 1.30
C VAL A 34 -5.64 4.49 1.19
N LYS A 35 -5.72 5.19 0.06
CA LYS A 35 -6.84 6.09 -0.23
C LYS A 35 -8.08 5.28 -0.59
N TYR A 36 -9.13 5.98 -0.95
CA TYR A 36 -10.41 5.34 -1.28
C TYR A 36 -10.24 4.28 -2.37
N PRO A 37 -10.99 3.16 -2.26
CA PRO A 37 -10.99 2.16 -3.32
C PRO A 37 -11.46 2.76 -4.65
N LEU A 38 -11.02 2.16 -5.73
CA LEU A 38 -11.53 2.52 -7.05
C LEU A 38 -12.98 2.04 -7.18
N ARG A 39 -13.81 2.79 -7.88
CA ARG A 39 -15.19 2.39 -8.15
C ARG A 39 -15.25 1.12 -8.98
N GLU A 40 -14.31 1.00 -9.92
CA GLU A 40 -14.20 -0.16 -10.80
C GLU A 40 -12.78 -0.70 -10.70
N ARG A 41 -12.64 -1.98 -10.93
CA ARG A 41 -11.31 -2.58 -10.98
C ARG A 41 -10.57 -2.10 -12.21
N ASP A 42 -9.26 -1.92 -12.08
CA ASP A 42 -8.43 -1.53 -13.20
C ASP A 42 -8.19 -2.73 -14.13
N ALA A 43 -7.36 -2.55 -15.17
CA ALA A 43 -7.08 -3.57 -16.16
C ALA A 43 -6.48 -4.85 -15.54
N ASP A 44 -5.82 -4.73 -14.39
CA ASP A 44 -5.21 -5.85 -13.68
C ASP A 44 -6.17 -6.51 -12.68
N GLY A 45 -7.37 -5.98 -12.52
CA GLY A 45 -8.35 -6.49 -11.57
C GLY A 45 -8.21 -5.94 -10.18
N CYS A 46 -7.36 -4.94 -9.99
CA CYS A 46 -7.12 -4.30 -8.68
C CYS A 46 -8.10 -3.15 -8.45
N ASN A 47 -8.63 -3.04 -7.26
CA ASN A 47 -9.62 -2.01 -6.93
C ASN A 47 -9.08 -0.87 -6.08
N TRP A 48 -7.77 -0.70 -6.01
CA TRP A 48 -7.14 0.41 -5.32
C TRP A 48 -5.83 0.75 -6.02
N SER A 49 -5.36 1.97 -5.89
CA SER A 49 -4.10 2.37 -6.54
C SER A 49 -3.30 3.38 -5.76
N ASP A 50 -3.96 4.37 -5.17
CA ASP A 50 -3.28 5.50 -4.56
C ASP A 50 -3.08 5.31 -3.07
N VAL A 51 -1.95 5.80 -2.59
CA VAL A 51 -1.64 5.82 -1.17
C VAL A 51 -1.17 7.21 -0.77
N SER A 52 -1.37 7.55 0.50
CA SER A 52 -0.77 8.72 1.13
C SER A 52 0.36 8.24 2.03
N ILE A 53 1.43 9.01 2.09
CA ILE A 53 2.61 8.64 2.87
C ILE A 53 2.86 9.70 3.92
N ARG A 54 3.04 9.27 5.16
CA ARG A 54 3.51 10.12 6.23
C ARG A 54 4.96 9.76 6.49
N VAL A 55 5.85 10.72 6.29
CA VAL A 55 7.29 10.49 6.43
C VAL A 55 7.70 10.61 7.88
N GLY A 56 8.41 9.60 8.37
CA GLY A 56 8.93 9.59 9.74
C GLY A 56 10.12 10.54 9.91
N PRO A 57 10.59 10.71 11.15
CA PRO A 57 11.63 11.71 11.45
C PRO A 57 13.01 11.39 10.90
N ASN A 58 13.29 10.14 10.58
CA ASN A 58 14.62 9.73 10.13
C ASN A 58 14.72 9.51 8.62
N ALA A 59 13.67 9.86 7.89
CA ALA A 59 13.61 9.63 6.45
C ALA A 59 13.14 10.87 5.72
N THR A 60 13.30 10.86 4.40
CA THR A 60 12.75 11.90 3.53
C THR A 60 11.79 11.25 2.55
N ALA A 61 10.89 12.04 1.97
CA ALA A 61 9.96 11.53 0.96
C ALA A 61 10.72 10.91 -0.20
N LYS A 62 11.81 11.53 -0.63
CA LYS A 62 12.64 11.03 -1.73
C LYS A 62 13.27 9.68 -1.41
N TYR A 63 13.70 9.48 -0.17
CA TYR A 63 14.28 8.22 0.27
C TYR A 63 13.23 7.09 0.26
N LEU A 64 12.01 7.39 0.67
CA LEU A 64 10.94 6.41 0.76
C LEU A 64 10.37 6.02 -0.58
N GLU A 65 10.40 6.90 -1.56
CA GLU A 65 9.69 6.74 -2.82
C GLU A 65 9.91 5.40 -3.51
N PRO A 66 11.15 4.93 -3.75
CA PRO A 66 11.35 3.63 -4.41
C PRO A 66 10.87 2.45 -3.58
N TYR A 67 10.96 2.54 -2.27
CA TYR A 67 10.48 1.47 -1.39
C TYR A 67 8.96 1.40 -1.40
N VAL A 68 8.31 2.55 -1.33
CA VAL A 68 6.84 2.62 -1.37
C VAL A 68 6.33 2.09 -2.71
N ASP A 69 6.94 2.49 -3.82
CA ASP A 69 6.56 1.99 -5.14
C ASP A 69 6.63 0.47 -5.22
N SER A 70 7.70 -0.11 -4.69
CA SER A 70 7.89 -1.55 -4.68
C SER A 70 6.85 -2.25 -3.81
N ILE A 71 6.61 -1.73 -2.61
CA ILE A 71 5.63 -2.27 -1.67
C ILE A 71 4.23 -2.23 -2.27
N VAL A 72 3.84 -1.09 -2.82
CA VAL A 72 2.52 -0.89 -3.41
C VAL A 72 2.33 -1.80 -4.63
N THR A 73 3.32 -1.88 -5.50
CA THR A 73 3.24 -2.73 -6.70
C THR A 73 3.00 -4.20 -6.33
N ARG A 74 3.73 -4.71 -5.34
CA ARG A 74 3.55 -6.09 -4.88
C ARG A 74 2.18 -6.28 -4.24
N ALA A 75 1.77 -5.34 -3.42
CA ALA A 75 0.48 -5.44 -2.73
C ALA A 75 -0.70 -5.39 -3.70
N ARG A 76 -0.60 -4.58 -4.76
CA ARG A 76 -1.65 -4.52 -5.78
C ARG A 76 -1.85 -5.84 -6.51
N ALA A 77 -0.82 -6.67 -6.57
CA ALA A 77 -0.92 -8.00 -7.18
C ALA A 77 -1.54 -9.04 -6.22
N ILE A 78 -1.55 -8.75 -4.91
CA ILE A 78 -1.94 -9.72 -3.87
C ILE A 78 -3.29 -9.40 -3.24
N PHE A 79 -3.63 -8.12 -3.08
CA PHE A 79 -4.78 -7.69 -2.31
C PHE A 79 -5.77 -6.85 -3.10
N ASN A 80 -7.06 -7.02 -2.77
CA ASN A 80 -8.11 -6.07 -3.11
C ASN A 80 -8.78 -5.63 -1.81
N VAL A 81 -9.39 -4.46 -1.84
CA VAL A 81 -10.11 -3.92 -0.68
C VAL A 81 -11.55 -4.43 -0.72
N LYS A 82 -12.02 -4.97 0.40
CA LYS A 82 -13.42 -5.36 0.55
C LYS A 82 -14.21 -4.22 1.16
N ASP A 83 -15.44 -4.13 0.76
CA ASP A 83 -16.35 -3.12 1.30
C ASP A 83 -16.75 -3.44 2.74
#